data_eb08736bd1c85c9ccad795b6d1abd4b6
#
_entry.id   eb08736bd1c85c9ccad795b6d1abd4b6
#
_cell.length_a   1.000
_cell.length_b   1.000
_cell.length_c   1.000
_cell.angle_alpha   90.00
_cell.angle_beta   90.00
_cell.angle_gamma   90.00
#
_symmetry.space_group_name_H-M   'P 1'
#
loop_
_entity.id
_entity.type
_entity.pdbx_description
1 polymer ?
#
loop_
_entity_poly.entity_id
_entity_poly.type
_entity_poly.pdbx_seq_one_letter_code
_entity_poly.pdbx_strand_id
1 'polypeptide(L)'
;MPRTDRPAVLLSDVRLRRGSTTILDGVSGRIGAGELVALLGANGCGKTSLSRVILGQLHPTRGTADVLGERLGRTDVRALRRRIGVVNGATALGSVGVSSGAIVDARLDAVAAVCTGYFATVGRYDRPTAPQRERAILLLQMVGLGHRLTHRLADLSTGERRRAVLARALVTRPELVILDEPTAGLDLPGRERLLAALAELRAADPRPTVLLITHHVEEIPGDADRVWLMRGGRLTHDGPPSKVLTDPALTAAFGCAVQVRREHGRYWALVAATPWVRPPKTDPTG
;
A
#
# COMPACT_ATOMS: atom_id res chain seq x y z
N MET A 1 28.44 -6.68 8.38
CA MET A 1 27.95 -5.45 9.00
C MET A 1 26.44 -5.55 9.11
N PRO A 2 25.85 -5.40 10.27
CA PRO A 2 24.40 -5.55 10.44
C PRO A 2 23.65 -4.49 9.64
N ARG A 3 22.64 -4.94 8.89
CA ARG A 3 21.75 -4.13 8.00
C ARG A 3 20.85 -3.14 8.76
N THR A 4 20.98 -3.01 10.05
CA THR A 4 20.01 -2.39 10.97
C THR A 4 20.04 -0.87 11.02
N ASP A 5 21.00 -0.20 10.38
CA ASP A 5 21.13 1.26 10.53
C ASP A 5 20.72 2.09 9.31
N ARG A 6 20.45 1.43 8.15
CA ARG A 6 20.00 2.15 6.96
C ARG A 6 18.47 2.13 6.85
N PRO A 7 17.84 3.30 6.64
CA PRO A 7 16.41 3.35 6.42
C PRO A 7 16.04 2.60 5.13
N ALA A 8 14.89 1.92 5.14
CA ALA A 8 14.34 1.32 3.93
C ALA A 8 13.85 2.40 2.94
N VAL A 9 13.37 3.54 3.46
CA VAL A 9 13.01 4.71 2.65
C VAL A 9 13.52 5.97 3.34
N LEU A 10 14.19 6.85 2.61
CA LEU A 10 14.57 8.19 3.05
C LEU A 10 14.19 9.21 1.98
N LEU A 11 13.33 10.13 2.36
CA LEU A 11 12.86 11.23 1.51
C LEU A 11 13.40 12.54 2.06
N SER A 12 13.97 13.40 1.19
CA SER A 12 14.51 14.70 1.57
C SER A 12 14.01 15.77 0.60
N ASP A 13 13.16 16.67 1.08
CA ASP A 13 12.54 17.80 0.33
C ASP A 13 11.96 17.38 -1.03
N VAL A 14 11.29 16.22 -1.08
CA VAL A 14 10.75 15.67 -2.33
C VAL A 14 9.63 16.56 -2.83
N ARG A 15 9.82 17.14 -4.03
CA ARG A 15 8.81 17.92 -4.74
C ARG A 15 8.50 17.26 -6.08
N LEU A 16 7.24 17.24 -6.44
CA LEU A 16 6.77 16.73 -7.72
C LEU A 16 5.78 17.70 -8.34
N ARG A 17 6.08 18.14 -9.56
CA ARG A 17 5.19 18.99 -10.36
C ARG A 17 4.78 18.27 -11.64
N ARG A 18 3.56 18.53 -12.08
CA ARG A 18 3.04 18.09 -13.37
C ARG A 18 2.40 19.30 -14.06
N GLY A 19 3.08 19.84 -15.05
CA GLY A 19 2.74 21.15 -15.61
C GLY A 19 2.81 22.24 -14.53
N SER A 20 1.75 23.03 -14.36
CA SER A 20 1.63 24.07 -13.33
C SER A 20 1.27 23.52 -11.94
N THR A 21 0.78 22.28 -11.85
CA THR A 21 0.26 21.71 -10.60
C THR A 21 1.38 21.10 -9.76
N THR A 22 1.49 21.52 -8.50
CA THR A 22 2.36 20.89 -7.50
C THR A 22 1.60 19.73 -6.84
N ILE A 23 2.13 18.51 -6.98
CA ILE A 23 1.53 17.28 -6.44
C ILE A 23 2.15 16.92 -5.09
N LEU A 24 3.48 17.03 -4.98
CA LEU A 24 4.23 16.87 -3.74
C LEU A 24 5.03 18.15 -3.49
N ASP A 25 5.04 18.63 -2.26
CA ASP A 25 5.64 19.90 -1.88
C ASP A 25 6.49 19.76 -0.62
N GLY A 26 7.76 19.40 -0.81
CA GLY A 26 8.74 19.34 0.27
C GLY A 26 8.53 18.14 1.21
N VAL A 27 8.16 16.98 0.67
CA VAL A 27 7.96 15.77 1.49
C VAL A 27 9.31 15.27 1.98
N SER A 28 9.46 15.22 3.31
CA SER A 28 10.62 14.65 3.99
C SER A 28 10.14 13.63 5.02
N GLY A 29 10.76 12.45 5.05
CA GLY A 29 10.38 11.37 5.97
C GLY A 29 11.31 10.19 5.88
N ARG A 30 11.27 9.33 6.90
CA ARG A 30 12.12 8.13 7.02
C ARG A 30 11.27 6.92 7.42
N ILE A 31 11.48 5.79 6.74
CA ILE A 31 10.97 4.48 7.16
C ILE A 31 12.17 3.61 7.50
N GLY A 32 12.24 3.15 8.74
CA GLY A 32 13.28 2.22 9.20
C GLY A 32 13.08 0.82 8.60
N ALA A 33 14.14 0.02 8.59
CA ALA A 33 14.04 -1.39 8.19
C ALA A 33 13.14 -2.16 9.17
N GLY A 34 12.17 -2.92 8.64
CA GLY A 34 11.20 -3.67 9.41
C GLY A 34 10.07 -2.85 10.04
N GLU A 35 10.01 -1.53 9.86
CA GLU A 35 8.88 -0.71 10.33
C GLU A 35 7.63 -0.92 9.45
N LEU A 36 6.45 -0.84 10.07
CA LEU A 36 5.19 -0.60 9.41
C LEU A 36 4.81 0.86 9.57
N VAL A 37 4.81 1.59 8.46
CA VAL A 37 4.37 2.98 8.39
C VAL A 37 3.06 3.06 7.64
N ALA A 38 2.04 3.66 8.24
CA ALA A 38 0.77 3.95 7.56
C ALA A 38 0.78 5.37 7.00
N LEU A 39 0.62 5.52 5.69
CA LEU A 39 0.44 6.81 5.02
C LEU A 39 -1.06 7.10 4.87
N LEU A 40 -1.56 7.97 5.73
CA LEU A 40 -2.96 8.37 5.82
C LEU A 40 -3.19 9.75 5.18
N GLY A 41 -4.33 9.97 4.58
CA GLY A 41 -4.75 11.28 4.06
C GLY A 41 -5.93 11.20 3.11
N ALA A 42 -6.57 12.32 2.83
CA ALA A 42 -7.71 12.41 1.93
C ALA A 42 -7.35 12.00 0.48
N ASN A 43 -8.37 11.68 -0.31
CA ASN A 43 -8.16 11.39 -1.74
C ASN A 43 -7.60 12.63 -2.45
N GLY A 44 -6.66 12.41 -3.38
CA GLY A 44 -6.02 13.48 -4.13
C GLY A 44 -4.90 14.21 -3.38
N CYS A 45 -4.60 13.92 -2.11
CA CYS A 45 -3.55 14.61 -1.35
C CYS A 45 -2.11 14.25 -1.76
N GLY A 46 -1.91 13.29 -2.67
CA GLY A 46 -0.58 12.94 -3.22
C GLY A 46 -0.04 11.57 -2.81
N LYS A 47 -0.75 10.76 -2.01
CA LYS A 47 -0.30 9.43 -1.51
C LYS A 47 0.21 8.50 -2.61
N THR A 48 -0.62 8.26 -3.63
CA THR A 48 -0.25 7.41 -4.77
C THR A 48 0.92 8.00 -5.59
N SER A 49 1.04 9.32 -5.66
CA SER A 49 2.19 9.94 -6.31
C SER A 49 3.47 9.74 -5.51
N LEU A 50 3.39 9.79 -4.19
CA LEU A 50 4.51 9.49 -3.31
C LEU A 50 4.94 8.03 -3.42
N SER A 51 3.99 7.07 -3.45
CA SER A 51 4.31 5.65 -3.66
C SER A 51 4.99 5.42 -5.01
N ARG A 52 4.54 6.09 -6.07
CA ARG A 52 5.17 6.02 -7.40
C ARG A 52 6.58 6.61 -7.42
N VAL A 53 6.85 7.65 -6.63
CA VAL A 53 8.22 8.16 -6.43
C VAL A 53 9.06 7.09 -5.74
N ILE A 54 8.61 6.51 -4.62
CA ILE A 54 9.34 5.45 -3.90
C ILE A 54 9.62 4.24 -4.81
N LEU A 55 8.71 3.90 -5.71
CA LEU A 55 8.87 2.84 -6.71
C LEU A 55 9.78 3.23 -7.89
N GLY A 56 10.30 4.46 -7.94
CA GLY A 56 11.06 4.97 -9.07
C GLY A 56 10.26 5.01 -10.38
N GLN A 57 8.94 5.13 -10.30
CA GLN A 57 8.04 5.31 -11.46
C GLN A 57 7.89 6.78 -11.83
N LEU A 58 8.02 7.65 -10.84
CA LEU A 58 8.05 9.10 -11.01
C LEU A 58 9.34 9.63 -10.41
N HIS A 59 9.97 10.58 -11.12
CA HIS A 59 11.15 11.26 -10.62
C HIS A 59 10.76 12.57 -9.93
N PRO A 60 11.30 12.87 -8.74
CA PRO A 60 11.08 14.15 -8.09
C PRO A 60 11.58 15.29 -8.98
N THR A 61 10.85 16.40 -9.03
CA THR A 61 11.30 17.63 -9.68
C THR A 61 12.44 18.29 -8.87
N ARG A 62 12.38 18.14 -7.53
CA ARG A 62 13.43 18.56 -6.56
C ARG A 62 13.47 17.58 -5.40
N GLY A 63 14.56 17.64 -4.64
CA GLY A 63 14.79 16.76 -3.51
C GLY A 63 15.33 15.40 -3.92
N THR A 64 15.42 14.50 -2.97
CA THR A 64 15.98 13.17 -3.19
C THR A 64 15.16 12.10 -2.50
N ALA A 65 15.17 10.90 -3.08
CA ALA A 65 14.57 9.72 -2.49
C ALA A 65 15.58 8.56 -2.58
N ASP A 66 15.89 7.98 -1.42
CA ASP A 66 16.71 6.79 -1.30
C ASP A 66 15.80 5.65 -0.85
N VAL A 67 15.85 4.52 -1.55
CA VAL A 67 15.02 3.35 -1.28
C VAL A 67 15.90 2.11 -1.19
N LEU A 68 15.83 1.38 -0.08
CA LEU A 68 16.66 0.22 0.21
C LEU A 68 18.17 0.50 0.03
N GLY A 69 18.57 1.73 0.36
CA GLY A 69 19.96 2.20 0.24
C GLY A 69 20.36 2.67 -1.15
N GLU A 70 19.43 2.67 -2.12
CA GLU A 70 19.67 3.05 -3.51
C GLU A 70 19.07 4.43 -3.79
N ARG A 71 19.89 5.37 -4.33
CA ARG A 71 19.43 6.70 -4.75
C ARG A 71 18.66 6.63 -6.05
N LEU A 72 17.37 7.00 -6.02
CA LEU A 72 16.57 7.08 -7.25
C LEU A 72 17.17 8.08 -8.24
N GLY A 73 17.20 7.69 -9.52
CA GLY A 73 17.88 8.44 -10.59
C GLY A 73 19.35 8.09 -10.79
N ARG A 74 19.96 7.25 -9.90
CA ARG A 74 21.34 6.78 -10.02
C ARG A 74 21.48 5.26 -9.92
N THR A 75 20.36 4.53 -9.83
CA THR A 75 20.31 3.09 -9.63
C THR A 75 19.56 2.38 -10.76
N ASP A 76 19.82 1.08 -10.92
CA ASP A 76 18.96 0.23 -11.75
C ASP A 76 17.61 0.00 -11.06
N VAL A 77 16.61 0.76 -11.51
CA VAL A 77 15.25 0.70 -10.98
C VAL A 77 14.62 -0.69 -11.17
N ARG A 78 15.02 -1.46 -12.19
CA ARG A 78 14.50 -2.82 -12.40
C ARG A 78 15.03 -3.78 -11.32
N ALA A 79 16.32 -3.68 -10.99
CA ALA A 79 16.92 -4.43 -9.90
C ALA A 79 16.32 -4.06 -8.55
N LEU A 80 16.12 -2.76 -8.29
CA LEU A 80 15.49 -2.26 -7.08
C LEU A 80 14.05 -2.80 -6.93
N ARG A 81 13.23 -2.74 -7.98
CA ARG A 81 11.83 -3.20 -7.94
C ARG A 81 11.67 -4.68 -7.65
N ARG A 82 12.66 -5.53 -7.95
CA ARG A 82 12.62 -6.96 -7.57
C ARG A 82 12.70 -7.18 -6.05
N ARG A 83 13.19 -6.19 -5.30
CA ARG A 83 13.28 -6.19 -3.85
C ARG A 83 12.03 -5.57 -3.18
N ILE A 84 11.09 -5.06 -3.98
CA ILE A 84 9.87 -4.38 -3.51
C ILE A 84 8.64 -5.18 -3.92
N GLY A 85 7.84 -5.60 -2.95
CA GLY A 85 6.51 -6.15 -3.18
C GLY A 85 5.48 -5.03 -3.29
N VAL A 86 4.61 -5.09 -4.30
CA VAL A 86 3.58 -4.04 -4.50
C VAL A 86 2.21 -4.67 -4.62
N VAL A 87 1.27 -4.16 -3.84
CA VAL A 87 -0.17 -4.45 -3.96
C VAL A 87 -0.89 -3.12 -4.15
N ASN A 88 -1.61 -2.98 -5.25
CA ASN A 88 -2.40 -1.79 -5.54
C ASN A 88 -3.88 -2.15 -5.61
N GLY A 89 -4.72 -1.48 -4.84
CA GLY A 89 -6.16 -1.73 -4.80
C GLY A 89 -6.88 -1.51 -6.12
N ALA A 90 -6.38 -0.62 -6.97
CA ALA A 90 -6.97 -0.32 -8.28
C ALA A 90 -6.65 -1.38 -9.36
N THR A 91 -5.65 -2.23 -9.16
CA THR A 91 -5.17 -3.21 -10.16
C THR A 91 -5.73 -4.62 -10.01
N ALA A 92 -6.88 -4.78 -9.38
CA ALA A 92 -7.59 -6.03 -9.41
C ALA A 92 -8.26 -6.20 -10.79
N LEU A 93 -7.62 -6.96 -11.68
CA LEU A 93 -8.13 -7.56 -12.90
C LEU A 93 -8.51 -6.65 -14.09
N GLY A 94 -7.80 -6.85 -15.16
CA GLY A 94 -8.34 -6.68 -16.52
C GLY A 94 -8.08 -5.36 -17.21
N SER A 95 -7.34 -4.42 -16.65
CA SER A 95 -6.87 -3.27 -17.45
C SER A 95 -5.50 -3.61 -18.06
N VAL A 96 -5.49 -3.84 -19.36
CA VAL A 96 -4.30 -3.85 -20.22
C VAL A 96 -3.68 -2.45 -20.17
N GLY A 97 -2.75 -2.25 -19.22
CA GLY A 97 -2.03 -1.01 -19.06
C GLY A 97 -0.72 -1.29 -18.35
N VAL A 98 0.38 -1.16 -19.08
CA VAL A 98 1.75 -1.38 -18.61
C VAL A 98 2.12 -0.28 -17.61
N SER A 99 1.85 -0.48 -16.34
CA SER A 99 2.43 0.28 -15.24
C SER A 99 2.41 -0.58 -13.98
N SER A 100 3.52 -1.26 -13.73
CA SER A 100 4.03 -1.77 -12.43
C SER A 100 3.03 -2.04 -11.30
N GLY A 101 1.99 -2.79 -11.55
CA GLY A 101 1.08 -3.31 -10.53
C GLY A 101 0.48 -4.55 -11.13
N ALA A 102 1.06 -5.66 -10.81
CA ALA A 102 0.67 -7.05 -11.03
C ALA A 102 -0.62 -7.28 -11.84
N ILE A 103 -0.57 -7.08 -13.14
CA ILE A 103 -1.47 -7.80 -14.04
C ILE A 103 -1.04 -9.26 -13.95
N VAL A 104 -1.96 -10.13 -13.56
CA VAL A 104 -1.76 -11.59 -13.56
C VAL A 104 -2.76 -12.18 -14.51
N ASP A 105 -2.35 -13.15 -15.32
CA ASP A 105 -3.26 -13.85 -16.19
C ASP A 105 -4.35 -14.57 -15.37
N ALA A 106 -5.59 -14.13 -15.53
CA ALA A 106 -6.73 -14.65 -14.78
C ALA A 106 -7.02 -16.14 -15.04
N ARG A 107 -6.45 -16.73 -16.08
CA ARG A 107 -6.58 -18.16 -16.41
C ARG A 107 -5.66 -19.05 -15.56
N LEU A 108 -4.65 -18.47 -14.90
CA LEU A 108 -3.76 -19.22 -14.02
C LEU A 108 -4.48 -19.67 -12.75
N ASP A 109 -4.14 -20.84 -12.24
CA ASP A 109 -4.51 -21.24 -10.89
C ASP A 109 -3.80 -20.36 -9.85
N ALA A 110 -4.31 -20.34 -8.61
CA ALA A 110 -3.80 -19.48 -7.56
C ALA A 110 -2.30 -19.69 -7.29
N VAL A 111 -1.82 -20.94 -7.28
CA VAL A 111 -0.41 -21.26 -7.05
C VAL A 111 0.46 -20.75 -8.20
N ALA A 112 0.06 -21.03 -9.44
CA ALA A 112 0.77 -20.57 -10.62
C ALA A 112 0.82 -19.03 -10.68
N ALA A 113 -0.29 -18.37 -10.36
CA ALA A 113 -0.38 -16.92 -10.28
C ALA A 113 0.60 -16.32 -9.26
N VAL A 114 0.69 -16.89 -8.06
CA VAL A 114 1.66 -16.46 -7.04
C VAL A 114 3.09 -16.69 -7.52
N CYS A 115 3.39 -17.82 -8.15
CA CYS A 115 4.71 -18.13 -8.69
C CYS A 115 5.18 -17.14 -9.75
N THR A 116 4.28 -16.46 -10.49
CA THR A 116 4.69 -15.41 -11.45
C THR A 116 5.41 -14.24 -10.79
N GLY A 117 5.26 -14.07 -9.47
CA GLY A 117 5.97 -13.07 -8.69
C GLY A 117 7.49 -13.24 -8.72
N TYR A 118 8.01 -14.45 -8.79
CA TYR A 118 9.46 -14.72 -8.90
C TYR A 118 10.07 -14.18 -10.19
N PHE A 119 9.30 -14.15 -11.26
CA PHE A 119 9.77 -13.80 -12.60
C PHE A 119 9.34 -12.37 -13.01
N ALA A 120 8.58 -11.70 -12.17
CA ALA A 120 7.97 -10.40 -12.46
C ALA A 120 7.16 -10.39 -13.78
N THR A 121 6.54 -11.54 -14.11
CA THR A 121 5.80 -11.76 -15.36
C THR A 121 4.28 -11.74 -15.14
N VAL A 122 3.52 -11.53 -16.20
CA VAL A 122 2.05 -11.57 -16.20
C VAL A 122 1.55 -12.99 -16.34
N GLY A 123 2.21 -13.79 -17.15
CA GLY A 123 1.88 -15.17 -17.48
C GLY A 123 2.96 -16.14 -17.02
N ARG A 124 2.69 -17.44 -17.24
CA ARG A 124 3.59 -18.52 -16.90
C ARG A 124 4.56 -18.76 -18.07
N TYR A 125 5.69 -18.07 -18.05
CA TYR A 125 6.75 -18.28 -19.05
C TYR A 125 7.84 -19.23 -18.55
N ASP A 126 8.09 -19.26 -17.22
CA ASP A 126 9.08 -20.10 -16.57
C ASP A 126 8.42 -21.12 -15.63
N ARG A 127 9.09 -22.25 -15.44
CA ARG A 127 8.65 -23.30 -14.51
C ARG A 127 9.20 -23.01 -13.12
N PRO A 128 8.34 -22.77 -12.10
CA PRO A 128 8.81 -22.61 -10.74
C PRO A 128 9.44 -23.91 -10.24
N THR A 129 10.50 -23.80 -9.45
CA THR A 129 11.11 -24.93 -8.74
C THR A 129 10.16 -25.46 -7.65
N ALA A 130 10.40 -26.69 -7.16
CA ALA A 130 9.59 -27.25 -6.08
C ALA A 130 9.57 -26.35 -4.82
N PRO A 131 10.71 -25.82 -4.31
CA PRO A 131 10.69 -24.92 -3.18
C PRO A 131 9.93 -23.60 -3.43
N GLN A 132 9.97 -23.09 -4.66
CA GLN A 132 9.20 -21.89 -5.03
C GLN A 132 7.70 -22.15 -4.99
N ARG A 133 7.27 -23.32 -5.48
CA ARG A 133 5.87 -23.74 -5.44
C ARG A 133 5.38 -23.98 -4.01
N GLU A 134 6.16 -24.65 -3.17
CA GLU A 134 5.85 -24.85 -1.76
C GLU A 134 5.66 -23.51 -1.03
N ARG A 135 6.58 -22.57 -1.25
CA ARG A 135 6.43 -21.24 -0.67
C ARG A 135 5.17 -20.49 -1.15
N ALA A 136 4.81 -20.63 -2.43
CA ALA A 136 3.58 -20.05 -2.94
C ALA A 136 2.34 -20.62 -2.24
N ILE A 137 2.34 -21.95 -2.00
CA ILE A 137 1.26 -22.64 -1.25
C ILE A 137 1.18 -22.13 0.18
N LEU A 138 2.31 -22.05 0.90
CA LEU A 138 2.35 -21.52 2.27
C LEU A 138 1.80 -20.09 2.34
N LEU A 139 2.17 -19.23 1.41
CA LEU A 139 1.66 -17.86 1.36
C LEU A 139 0.15 -17.80 1.06
N LEU A 140 -0.36 -18.66 0.18
CA LEU A 140 -1.78 -18.76 -0.07
C LEU A 140 -2.55 -19.26 1.17
N GLN A 141 -1.99 -20.21 1.92
CA GLN A 141 -2.56 -20.66 3.20
C GLN A 141 -2.58 -19.51 4.23
N MET A 142 -1.48 -18.77 4.36
CA MET A 142 -1.35 -17.61 5.25
C MET A 142 -2.43 -16.55 4.95
N VAL A 143 -2.71 -16.28 3.69
CA VAL A 143 -3.77 -15.33 3.31
C VAL A 143 -5.18 -15.96 3.28
N GLY A 144 -5.36 -17.17 3.82
CA GLY A 144 -6.65 -17.86 3.93
C GLY A 144 -7.18 -18.41 2.60
N LEU A 145 -6.31 -18.77 1.67
CA LEU A 145 -6.64 -19.35 0.35
C LEU A 145 -6.19 -20.80 0.19
N GLY A 146 -5.87 -21.51 1.28
CA GLY A 146 -5.46 -22.90 1.23
C GLY A 146 -6.47 -23.85 0.56
N HIS A 147 -7.75 -23.51 0.58
CA HIS A 147 -8.84 -24.27 -0.06
C HIS A 147 -9.05 -23.90 -1.54
N ARG A 148 -8.26 -22.94 -2.10
CA ARG A 148 -8.39 -22.40 -3.46
C ARG A 148 -7.15 -22.60 -4.34
N LEU A 149 -6.20 -23.42 -3.93
CA LEU A 149 -4.86 -23.55 -4.56
C LEU A 149 -4.92 -23.82 -6.06
N THR A 150 -5.86 -24.65 -6.50
CA THR A 150 -6.04 -25.07 -7.91
C THR A 150 -7.12 -24.30 -8.66
N HIS A 151 -7.82 -23.38 -7.98
CA HIS A 151 -8.84 -22.57 -8.62
C HIS A 151 -8.19 -21.47 -9.47
N ARG A 152 -8.79 -21.19 -10.64
CA ARG A 152 -8.32 -20.07 -11.48
C ARG A 152 -8.59 -18.74 -10.80
N LEU A 153 -7.72 -17.75 -11.02
CA LEU A 153 -7.95 -16.41 -10.49
C LEU A 153 -9.28 -15.81 -10.96
N ALA A 154 -9.72 -16.15 -12.18
CA ALA A 154 -11.02 -15.72 -12.70
C ALA A 154 -12.19 -16.18 -11.84
N ASP A 155 -12.09 -17.35 -11.21
CA ASP A 155 -13.17 -17.98 -10.44
C ASP A 155 -13.17 -17.54 -8.97
N LEU A 156 -12.15 -16.78 -8.54
CA LEU A 156 -12.06 -16.23 -7.19
C LEU A 156 -12.91 -14.98 -7.04
N SER A 157 -13.45 -14.75 -5.85
CA SER A 157 -14.07 -13.47 -5.49
C SER A 157 -13.04 -12.32 -5.52
N THR A 158 -13.51 -11.08 -5.57
CA THR A 158 -12.63 -9.90 -5.56
C THR A 158 -11.68 -9.90 -4.35
N GLY A 159 -12.19 -10.29 -3.17
CA GLY A 159 -11.39 -10.39 -1.96
C GLY A 159 -10.35 -11.52 -2.02
N GLU A 160 -10.73 -12.69 -2.54
CA GLU A 160 -9.80 -13.83 -2.72
C GLU A 160 -8.69 -13.46 -3.69
N ARG A 161 -9.02 -12.82 -4.82
CA ARG A 161 -8.02 -12.37 -5.81
C ARG A 161 -7.01 -11.40 -5.20
N ARG A 162 -7.46 -10.43 -4.37
CA ARG A 162 -6.56 -9.48 -3.71
C ARG A 162 -5.61 -10.16 -2.74
N ARG A 163 -6.11 -11.14 -1.99
CA ARG A 163 -5.26 -11.95 -1.12
C ARG A 163 -4.25 -12.78 -1.92
N ALA A 164 -4.64 -13.32 -3.08
CA ALA A 164 -3.69 -13.99 -3.98
C ALA A 164 -2.62 -13.02 -4.53
N VAL A 165 -2.99 -11.77 -4.87
CA VAL A 165 -2.04 -10.73 -5.28
C VAL A 165 -1.11 -10.33 -4.13
N LEU A 166 -1.60 -10.28 -2.88
CA LEU A 166 -0.75 -10.09 -1.71
C LEU A 166 0.25 -11.24 -1.57
N ALA A 167 -0.19 -12.49 -1.63
CA ALA A 167 0.70 -13.66 -1.58
C ALA A 167 1.77 -13.60 -2.70
N ARG A 168 1.37 -13.19 -3.91
CA ARG A 168 2.29 -12.99 -5.04
C ARG A 168 3.32 -11.89 -4.76
N ALA A 169 2.93 -10.77 -4.16
CA ALA A 169 3.85 -9.69 -3.82
C ALA A 169 4.89 -10.11 -2.76
N LEU A 170 4.56 -11.10 -1.94
CA LEU A 170 5.40 -11.59 -0.84
C LEU A 170 6.29 -12.79 -1.23
N VAL A 171 6.06 -13.41 -2.39
CA VAL A 171 6.71 -14.68 -2.76
C VAL A 171 8.22 -14.56 -2.88
N THR A 172 8.74 -13.41 -3.31
CA THR A 172 10.17 -13.11 -3.45
C THR A 172 10.87 -12.72 -2.14
N ARG A 173 10.16 -12.70 -0.99
CA ARG A 173 10.66 -12.16 0.27
C ARG A 173 11.16 -10.71 0.13
N PRO A 174 10.31 -9.79 -0.30
CA PRO A 174 10.71 -8.40 -0.53
C PRO A 174 11.18 -7.75 0.78
N GLU A 175 12.15 -6.83 0.67
CA GLU A 175 12.65 -6.04 1.80
C GLU A 175 11.69 -4.90 2.15
N LEU A 176 10.92 -4.41 1.16
CA LEU A 176 9.89 -3.40 1.30
C LEU A 176 8.60 -3.87 0.63
N VAL A 177 7.49 -3.75 1.33
CA VAL A 177 6.14 -4.03 0.81
C VAL A 177 5.35 -2.73 0.78
N ILE A 178 4.83 -2.36 -0.38
CA ILE A 178 3.95 -1.19 -0.54
C ILE A 178 2.53 -1.68 -0.83
N LEU A 179 1.61 -1.31 0.04
CA LEU A 179 0.19 -1.64 -0.04
C LEU A 179 -0.58 -0.34 -0.27
N ASP A 180 -0.99 -0.09 -1.50
CA ASP A 180 -1.72 1.14 -1.88
C ASP A 180 -3.22 0.82 -1.95
N GLU A 181 -3.97 1.25 -0.94
CA GLU A 181 -5.41 0.99 -0.73
C GLU A 181 -5.78 -0.51 -0.88
N PRO A 182 -5.12 -1.40 -0.14
CA PRO A 182 -5.23 -2.84 -0.37
C PRO A 182 -6.62 -3.41 -0.08
N THR A 183 -7.43 -2.71 0.70
CA THR A 183 -8.78 -3.11 1.12
C THR A 183 -9.89 -2.52 0.27
N ALA A 184 -9.57 -1.59 -0.65
CA ALA A 184 -10.58 -0.90 -1.46
C ALA A 184 -11.52 -1.89 -2.18
N GLY A 185 -12.85 -1.74 -1.98
CA GLY A 185 -13.89 -2.62 -2.55
C GLY A 185 -13.92 -4.05 -1.96
N LEU A 186 -13.29 -4.31 -0.81
CA LEU A 186 -13.53 -5.50 -0.03
C LEU A 186 -14.74 -5.29 0.89
N ASP A 187 -15.48 -6.38 1.12
CA ASP A 187 -16.43 -6.47 2.21
C ASP A 187 -15.72 -6.51 3.58
N LEU A 188 -16.48 -6.36 4.65
CA LEU A 188 -15.92 -6.32 6.00
C LEU A 188 -15.10 -7.59 6.32
N PRO A 189 -15.58 -8.83 6.09
CA PRO A 189 -14.78 -10.03 6.33
C PRO A 189 -13.49 -10.08 5.46
N GLY A 190 -13.55 -9.63 4.22
CA GLY A 190 -12.39 -9.58 3.32
C GLY A 190 -11.31 -8.61 3.82
N ARG A 191 -11.72 -7.43 4.31
CA ARG A 191 -10.83 -6.46 4.94
C ARG A 191 -10.16 -7.04 6.19
N GLU A 192 -10.93 -7.64 7.09
CA GLU A 192 -10.37 -8.19 8.34
C GLU A 192 -9.39 -9.33 8.07
N ARG A 193 -9.67 -10.21 7.10
CA ARG A 193 -8.73 -11.27 6.70
C ARG A 193 -7.42 -10.70 6.12
N LEU A 194 -7.49 -9.60 5.37
CA LEU A 194 -6.30 -8.96 4.84
C LEU A 194 -5.47 -8.31 5.95
N LEU A 195 -6.11 -7.63 6.91
CA LEU A 195 -5.44 -7.06 8.07
C LEU A 195 -4.80 -8.15 8.96
N ALA A 196 -5.46 -9.29 9.14
CA ALA A 196 -4.89 -10.44 9.83
C ALA A 196 -3.64 -10.97 9.11
N ALA A 197 -3.68 -11.09 7.77
CA ALA A 197 -2.51 -11.50 6.99
C ALA A 197 -1.34 -10.51 7.11
N LEU A 198 -1.61 -9.21 7.27
CA LEU A 198 -0.58 -8.21 7.56
C LEU A 198 0.03 -8.39 8.95
N ALA A 199 -0.76 -8.75 9.95
CA ALA A 199 -0.25 -9.05 11.29
C ALA A 199 0.66 -10.28 11.27
N GLU A 200 0.28 -11.34 10.56
CA GLU A 200 1.15 -12.52 10.37
C GLU A 200 2.45 -12.18 9.63
N LEU A 201 2.37 -11.33 8.61
CA LEU A 201 3.56 -10.85 7.89
C LEU A 201 4.52 -10.10 8.81
N ARG A 202 4.00 -9.33 9.77
CA ARG A 202 4.81 -8.62 10.76
C ARG A 202 5.48 -9.53 11.78
N ALA A 203 4.91 -10.69 12.03
CA ALA A 203 5.49 -11.72 12.91
C ALA A 203 6.60 -12.55 12.22
N ALA A 204 6.80 -12.38 10.90
CA ALA A 204 7.81 -13.13 10.16
C ALA A 204 9.24 -12.68 10.50
N ASP A 205 10.20 -13.60 10.34
CA ASP A 205 11.64 -13.32 10.46
C ASP A 205 12.35 -13.74 9.16
N PRO A 206 13.07 -12.82 8.48
CA PRO A 206 13.17 -11.39 8.76
C PRO A 206 11.86 -10.65 8.49
N ARG A 207 11.54 -9.69 9.37
CA ARG A 207 10.37 -8.83 9.26
C ARG A 207 10.52 -7.87 8.08
N PRO A 208 9.62 -7.86 7.09
CA PRO A 208 9.68 -6.91 5.99
C PRO A 208 9.28 -5.51 6.45
N THR A 209 9.83 -4.50 5.79
CA THR A 209 9.35 -3.12 5.92
C THR A 209 8.02 -3.00 5.19
N VAL A 210 7.03 -2.31 5.76
CA VAL A 210 5.70 -2.13 5.17
C VAL A 210 5.33 -0.66 5.10
N LEU A 211 4.94 -0.19 3.92
CA LEU A 211 4.26 1.08 3.72
C LEU A 211 2.80 0.79 3.34
N LEU A 212 1.89 1.01 4.29
CA LEU A 212 0.45 0.89 4.10
C LEU A 212 -0.12 2.26 3.75
N ILE A 213 -0.70 2.40 2.57
CA ILE A 213 -1.32 3.64 2.10
C ILE A 213 -2.83 3.45 2.15
N THR A 214 -3.51 4.34 2.86
CA THR A 214 -4.96 4.28 3.01
C THR A 214 -5.56 5.67 3.25
N HIS A 215 -6.85 5.79 3.07
CA HIS A 215 -7.65 6.94 3.52
C HIS A 215 -8.62 6.56 4.66
N HIS A 216 -8.53 5.32 5.15
CA HIS A 216 -9.35 4.78 6.23
C HIS A 216 -8.53 4.59 7.51
N VAL A 217 -8.93 5.25 8.58
CA VAL A 217 -8.24 5.17 9.89
C VAL A 217 -8.30 3.76 10.48
N GLU A 218 -9.44 3.09 10.29
CA GLU A 218 -9.70 1.75 10.79
C GLU A 218 -8.88 0.64 10.11
N GLU A 219 -8.19 0.95 9.03
CA GLU A 219 -7.29 0.02 8.35
C GLU A 219 -5.88 0.05 8.91
N ILE A 220 -5.56 1.04 9.73
CA ILE A 220 -4.26 1.17 10.36
C ILE A 220 -4.16 0.15 11.50
N PRO A 221 -3.22 -0.81 11.43
CA PRO A 221 -3.00 -1.74 12.54
C PRO A 221 -2.67 -1.00 13.83
N GLY A 222 -3.22 -1.45 14.96
CA GLY A 222 -3.00 -0.80 16.26
C GLY A 222 -1.54 -0.85 16.73
N ASP A 223 -0.75 -1.77 16.19
CA ASP A 223 0.67 -1.98 16.40
C ASP A 223 1.54 -1.36 15.28
N ALA A 224 0.98 -0.51 14.40
CA ALA A 224 1.78 0.25 13.45
C ALA A 224 2.85 1.07 14.17
N ASP A 225 4.08 1.03 13.65
CA ASP A 225 5.20 1.74 14.30
C ASP A 225 5.06 3.25 14.15
N ARG A 226 4.55 3.70 12.98
CA ARG A 226 4.38 5.14 12.67
C ARG A 226 3.18 5.38 11.75
N VAL A 227 2.66 6.58 11.84
CA VAL A 227 1.67 7.13 10.89
C VAL A 227 2.25 8.40 10.27
N TRP A 228 2.22 8.46 8.97
CA TRP A 228 2.44 9.67 8.17
C TRP A 228 1.09 10.24 7.77
N LEU A 229 0.77 11.44 8.22
CA LEU A 229 -0.46 12.12 7.82
C LEU A 229 -0.15 13.11 6.70
N MET A 230 -0.82 12.94 5.57
CA MET A 230 -0.58 13.73 4.37
C MET A 230 -1.76 14.64 4.03
N ARG A 231 -1.46 15.92 3.75
CA ARG A 231 -2.41 16.92 3.30
C ARG A 231 -1.79 17.83 2.27
N GLY A 232 -2.47 18.06 1.12
CA GLY A 232 -2.03 19.04 0.12
C GLY A 232 -0.61 18.82 -0.39
N GLY A 233 -0.20 17.57 -0.60
CA GLY A 233 1.14 17.24 -1.09
C GLY A 233 2.25 17.29 -0.03
N ARG A 234 1.95 17.51 1.23
CA ARG A 234 2.92 17.62 2.35
C ARG A 234 2.66 16.57 3.42
N LEU A 235 3.70 16.09 4.07
CA LEU A 235 3.57 15.39 5.35
C LEU A 235 3.38 16.42 6.46
N THR A 236 2.22 16.38 7.10
CA THR A 236 1.88 17.33 8.19
C THR A 236 2.23 16.76 9.56
N HIS A 237 2.15 15.43 9.71
CA HIS A 237 2.52 14.73 10.94
C HIS A 237 3.27 13.45 10.61
N ASP A 238 4.20 13.10 11.48
CA ASP A 238 4.99 11.87 11.43
C ASP A 238 5.26 11.42 12.87
N GLY A 239 4.80 10.25 13.26
CA GLY A 239 4.98 9.73 14.62
C GLY A 239 4.13 8.50 14.92
N PRO A 240 4.16 8.02 16.17
CA PRO A 240 3.34 6.88 16.59
C PRO A 240 1.85 7.18 16.43
N PRO A 241 1.01 6.15 16.18
CA PRO A 241 -0.43 6.33 15.95
C PRO A 241 -1.13 7.18 17.00
N SER A 242 -0.78 7.00 18.28
CA SER A 242 -1.39 7.75 19.39
C SER A 242 -1.11 9.25 19.38
N LYS A 243 -0.04 9.70 18.71
CA LYS A 243 0.30 11.13 18.58
C LYS A 243 -0.22 11.74 17.30
N VAL A 244 -0.45 10.94 16.26
CA VAL A 244 -0.87 11.43 14.93
C VAL A 244 -2.38 11.31 14.74
N LEU A 245 -2.98 10.20 15.20
CA LEU A 245 -4.41 9.95 15.05
C LEU A 245 -5.18 10.67 16.18
N THR A 246 -5.33 11.98 16.04
CA THR A 246 -6.04 12.87 16.99
C THR A 246 -7.14 13.64 16.28
N ASP A 247 -8.16 14.05 17.00
CA ASP A 247 -9.29 14.83 16.47
C ASP A 247 -8.82 16.07 15.67
N PRO A 248 -7.92 16.93 16.21
CA PRO A 248 -7.48 18.12 15.47
C PRO A 248 -6.71 17.78 14.20
N ALA A 249 -5.81 16.78 14.27
CA ALA A 249 -4.98 16.42 13.13
C ALA A 249 -5.82 15.83 11.99
N LEU A 250 -6.77 14.92 12.30
CA LEU A 250 -7.63 14.31 11.29
C LEU A 250 -8.67 15.32 10.77
N THR A 251 -9.25 16.17 11.62
CA THR A 251 -10.14 17.25 11.19
C THR A 251 -9.43 18.15 10.18
N ALA A 252 -8.19 18.54 10.47
CA ALA A 252 -7.40 19.35 9.54
C ALA A 252 -7.08 18.60 8.24
N ALA A 253 -6.73 17.31 8.31
CA ALA A 253 -6.32 16.53 7.14
C ALA A 253 -7.50 16.21 6.20
N PHE A 254 -8.67 15.91 6.77
CA PHE A 254 -9.86 15.52 6.00
C PHE A 254 -10.82 16.67 5.70
N GLY A 255 -10.67 17.81 6.36
CA GLY A 255 -11.51 19.00 6.14
C GLY A 255 -12.95 18.87 6.67
N CYS A 256 -13.20 17.94 7.59
CA CYS A 256 -14.47 17.74 8.27
C CYS A 256 -14.23 17.43 9.75
N ALA A 257 -15.18 17.72 10.62
CA ALA A 257 -15.07 17.43 12.05
C ALA A 257 -14.97 15.93 12.30
N VAL A 258 -13.82 15.47 12.78
CA VAL A 258 -13.53 14.07 13.06
C VAL A 258 -13.30 13.88 14.55
N GLN A 259 -13.93 12.86 15.12
CA GLN A 259 -13.64 12.33 16.44
C GLN A 259 -12.92 11.01 16.30
N VAL A 260 -11.82 10.82 17.01
CA VAL A 260 -11.04 9.59 17.01
C VAL A 260 -11.39 8.79 18.26
N ARG A 261 -11.70 7.53 18.07
CA ARG A 261 -11.87 6.56 19.16
C ARG A 261 -10.85 5.43 19.02
N ARG A 262 -10.38 4.92 20.14
CA ARG A 262 -9.55 3.73 20.20
C ARG A 262 -10.32 2.63 20.92
N GLU A 263 -10.66 1.58 20.19
CA GLU A 263 -11.42 0.43 20.71
C GLU A 263 -10.74 -0.86 20.24
N HIS A 264 -10.62 -1.83 21.13
CA HIS A 264 -9.99 -3.13 20.85
C HIS A 264 -8.59 -3.02 20.19
N GLY A 265 -7.81 -2.02 20.61
CA GLY A 265 -6.46 -1.78 20.08
C GLY A 265 -6.41 -1.11 18.70
N ARG A 266 -7.54 -0.77 18.09
CA ARG A 266 -7.67 -0.11 16.78
C ARG A 266 -8.20 1.31 16.92
N TYR A 267 -7.94 2.11 15.90
CA TYR A 267 -8.45 3.48 15.81
C TYR A 267 -9.64 3.54 14.87
N TRP A 268 -10.61 4.38 15.23
CA TRP A 268 -11.83 4.63 14.47
C TRP A 268 -12.02 6.13 14.30
N ALA A 269 -12.38 6.56 13.09
CA ALA A 269 -12.74 7.95 12.81
C ALA A 269 -14.26 8.06 12.67
N LEU A 270 -14.86 8.87 13.54
CA LEU A 270 -16.28 9.17 13.50
C LEU A 270 -16.43 10.60 12.98
N VAL A 271 -17.25 10.79 11.96
CA VAL A 271 -17.58 12.12 11.46
C VAL A 271 -18.89 12.56 12.11
N ALA A 272 -18.89 13.71 12.78
CA ALA A 272 -20.12 14.31 13.24
C ALA A 272 -21.02 14.57 12.02
N ALA A 273 -22.30 14.19 12.12
CA ALA A 273 -23.25 14.41 11.04
C ALA A 273 -23.23 15.89 10.62
N THR A 274 -22.63 16.20 9.49
CA THR A 274 -22.79 17.49 8.85
C THR A 274 -24.21 17.55 8.30
N PRO A 275 -25.01 18.57 8.63
CA PRO A 275 -26.31 18.73 8.01
C PRO A 275 -26.14 18.71 6.49
N TRP A 276 -26.89 17.86 5.81
CA TRP A 276 -26.93 17.87 4.35
C TRP A 276 -27.42 19.25 3.89
N VAL A 277 -26.52 20.09 3.42
CA VAL A 277 -26.89 21.36 2.78
C VAL A 277 -27.45 21.02 1.41
N ARG A 278 -28.77 21.04 1.27
CA ARG A 278 -29.42 20.97 -0.06
C ARG A 278 -28.79 22.05 -0.94
N PRO A 279 -28.30 21.69 -2.13
CA PRO A 279 -27.89 22.71 -3.10
C PRO A 279 -29.12 23.63 -3.35
N PRO A 280 -28.91 24.94 -3.51
CA PRO A 280 -30.00 25.85 -3.82
C PRO A 280 -30.75 25.31 -5.05
N LYS A 281 -32.08 25.22 -4.95
CA LYS A 281 -32.91 24.89 -6.10
C LYS A 281 -32.60 25.92 -7.19
N THR A 282 -32.03 25.48 -8.30
CA THR A 282 -31.99 26.30 -9.51
C THR A 282 -33.44 26.44 -9.95
N ASP A 283 -33.99 27.63 -9.80
CA ASP A 283 -35.30 27.96 -10.35
C ASP A 283 -35.27 27.76 -11.87
N PRO A 284 -36.21 26.99 -12.43
CA PRO A 284 -36.24 26.75 -13.89
C PRO A 284 -36.92 27.88 -14.65
N THR A 285 -36.90 29.10 -14.13
CA THR A 285 -37.48 30.28 -14.83
C THR A 285 -36.42 31.36 -14.98
N GLY A 286 -35.75 31.34 -16.12
CA GLY A 286 -34.87 32.37 -16.64
C GLY A 286 -34.63 32.08 -18.12
#